data_edec32aff9d604f0e8afa4c5e72b29b3
#
_entry.id   edec32aff9d604f0e8afa4c5e72b29b3
#
_cell.length_a   1.000
_cell.length_b   1.000
_cell.length_c   1.000
_cell.angle_alpha   90.00
_cell.angle_beta   90.00
_cell.angle_gamma   90.00
#
_symmetry.space_group_name_H-M   'P 1'
#
loop_
_entity.id
_entity.type
_entity.pdbx_description
1 polymer ?
#
loop_
_entity_poly.entity_id
_entity_poly.type
_entity_poly.pdbx_seq_one_letter_code
_entity_poly.pdbx_strand_id
1 'polypeptide(L)'
;MSLRRKSREFALQMLFQWDLGKQKPADIEKTFWKSARGEDSTRKFATELFEGAAAKADASDQLIEQFARDWKLERFAAVDRNILRLAIYELKSGTAPPNVVLDEAVELAKKFSAEESVPFVNGILDAILKSESK
;
A
#
# COMPACT_ATOMS: atom_id res chain seq x y z
N MET A 1 -15.97 8.00 -7.97
CA MET A 1 -14.80 7.50 -7.20
C MET A 1 -14.74 8.23 -5.87
N SER A 2 -14.49 7.51 -4.79
CA SER A 2 -14.38 8.13 -3.47
C SER A 2 -13.07 8.89 -3.33
N LEU A 3 -13.06 9.93 -2.50
CA LEU A 3 -11.85 10.69 -2.22
C LEU A 3 -10.78 9.82 -1.57
N ARG A 4 -11.19 8.86 -0.73
CA ARG A 4 -10.25 7.95 -0.07
C ARG A 4 -9.60 6.98 -1.06
N ARG A 5 -10.34 6.53 -2.07
CA ARG A 5 -9.75 5.69 -3.13
C ARG A 5 -8.67 6.46 -3.89
N LYS A 6 -8.95 7.73 -4.21
CA LYS A 6 -7.98 8.58 -4.90
C LYS A 6 -6.73 8.80 -4.03
N SER A 7 -6.92 9.00 -2.73
CA SER A 7 -5.81 9.14 -1.78
C SER A 7 -4.93 7.89 -1.77
N ARG A 8 -5.54 6.70 -1.79
CA ARG A 8 -4.81 5.44 -1.81
C ARG A 8 -3.99 5.29 -3.10
N GLU A 9 -4.55 5.71 -4.22
CA GLU A 9 -3.82 5.68 -5.49
C GLU A 9 -2.60 6.58 -5.45
N PHE A 10 -2.74 7.79 -4.93
CA PHE A 10 -1.62 8.72 -4.78
C PHE A 10 -0.56 8.15 -3.82
N ALA A 11 -1.00 7.60 -2.69
CA ALA A 11 -0.08 7.01 -1.71
C ALA A 11 0.71 5.86 -2.33
N LEU A 12 0.05 5.01 -3.12
CA LEU A 12 0.73 3.91 -3.81
C LEU A 12 1.80 4.44 -4.77
N GLN A 13 1.47 5.47 -5.53
CA GLN A 13 2.43 6.06 -6.47
C GLN A 13 3.65 6.63 -5.75
N MET A 14 3.45 7.30 -4.62
CA MET A 14 4.56 7.82 -3.81
C MET A 14 5.39 6.69 -3.20
N LEU A 15 4.75 5.64 -2.71
CA LEU A 15 5.46 4.46 -2.17
C LEU A 15 6.32 3.80 -3.23
N PHE A 16 5.80 3.70 -4.45
CA PHE A 16 6.53 3.13 -5.57
C PHE A 16 7.81 3.94 -5.84
N GLN A 17 7.70 5.26 -5.90
CA GLN A 17 8.85 6.14 -6.08
C GLN A 17 9.86 6.01 -4.95
N TRP A 18 9.36 5.96 -3.71
CA TRP A 18 10.19 5.81 -2.53
C TRP A 18 10.96 4.49 -2.54
N ASP A 19 10.28 3.40 -2.88
CA ASP A 19 10.87 2.06 -2.89
C ASP A 19 12.00 1.95 -3.92
N LEU A 20 11.80 2.50 -5.10
CA LEU A 20 12.76 2.39 -6.19
C LEU A 20 13.88 3.43 -6.13
N GLY A 21 13.54 4.65 -5.70
CA GLY A 21 14.47 5.77 -5.75
C GLY A 21 15.24 6.04 -4.47
N LYS A 22 14.80 5.47 -3.37
CA LYS A 22 15.43 5.64 -2.03
C LYS A 22 15.56 7.10 -1.58
N GLN A 23 14.65 7.96 -2.05
CA GLN A 23 14.59 9.34 -1.62
C GLN A 23 13.86 9.45 -0.28
N LYS A 24 14.09 10.55 0.44
CA LYS A 24 13.36 10.80 1.68
C LYS A 24 11.87 11.07 1.35
N PRO A 25 10.94 10.60 2.20
CA PRO A 25 9.52 10.84 1.97
C PRO A 25 9.16 12.31 1.73
N ALA A 26 9.72 13.24 2.50
CA ALA A 26 9.44 14.67 2.33
C ALA A 26 9.80 15.16 0.93
N ASP A 27 10.92 14.69 0.38
CA ASP A 27 11.37 15.08 -0.96
C ASP A 27 10.44 14.54 -2.04
N ILE A 28 9.98 13.28 -1.87
CA ILE A 28 9.03 12.66 -2.79
C ILE A 28 7.72 13.44 -2.79
N GLU A 29 7.19 13.79 -1.62
CA GLU A 29 5.93 14.54 -1.50
C GLU A 29 6.04 15.89 -2.19
N LYS A 30 7.13 16.60 -1.95
CA LYS A 30 7.35 17.90 -2.55
C LYS A 30 7.30 17.84 -4.08
N THR A 31 7.97 16.87 -4.65
CA THR A 31 8.00 16.68 -6.11
C THR A 31 6.67 16.17 -6.63
N PHE A 32 6.08 15.20 -5.95
CA PHE A 32 4.84 14.56 -6.39
C PHE A 32 3.70 15.58 -6.52
N TRP A 33 3.52 16.43 -5.50
CA TRP A 33 2.41 17.38 -5.47
C TRP A 33 2.58 18.56 -6.43
N LYS A 34 3.75 18.70 -7.08
CA LYS A 34 3.91 19.70 -8.14
C LYS A 34 3.12 19.35 -9.39
N SER A 35 2.96 18.05 -9.67
CA SER A 35 2.29 17.59 -10.90
C SER A 35 0.95 16.90 -10.61
N ALA A 36 0.80 16.25 -9.48
CA ALA A 36 -0.45 15.59 -9.13
C ALA A 36 -1.45 16.59 -8.58
N ARG A 37 -2.72 16.41 -8.93
CA ARG A 37 -3.78 17.32 -8.51
C ARG A 37 -4.79 16.58 -7.64
N GLY A 38 -5.13 17.18 -6.52
CA GLY A 38 -6.14 16.66 -5.61
C GLY A 38 -6.60 17.73 -4.65
N GLU A 39 -7.78 17.55 -4.09
CA GLU A 39 -8.29 18.43 -3.05
C GLU A 39 -7.43 18.29 -1.79
N ASP A 40 -7.46 19.31 -0.94
CA ASP A 40 -6.64 19.33 0.27
C ASP A 40 -6.83 18.11 1.15
N SER A 41 -8.08 17.67 1.35
CA SER A 41 -8.37 16.48 2.15
C SER A 41 -7.81 15.21 1.53
N THR A 42 -7.88 15.10 0.20
CA THR A 42 -7.32 13.96 -0.54
C THR A 42 -5.79 13.92 -0.39
N ARG A 43 -5.16 15.08 -0.55
CA ARG A 43 -3.71 15.18 -0.43
C ARG A 43 -3.25 14.87 1.00
N LYS A 44 -3.96 15.38 2.00
CA LYS A 44 -3.63 15.14 3.39
C LYS A 44 -3.68 13.67 3.73
N PHE A 45 -4.76 12.98 3.35
CA PHE A 45 -4.91 11.55 3.63
C PHE A 45 -3.87 10.73 2.86
N ALA A 46 -3.63 11.07 1.58
CA ALA A 46 -2.61 10.40 0.78
C ALA A 46 -1.23 10.51 1.43
N THR A 47 -0.86 11.69 1.90
CA THR A 47 0.41 11.93 2.55
C THR A 47 0.53 11.15 3.85
N GLU A 48 -0.52 11.14 4.67
CA GLU A 48 -0.55 10.35 5.91
C GLU A 48 -0.36 8.86 5.63
N LEU A 49 -1.05 8.33 4.62
CA LEU A 49 -0.92 6.93 4.24
C LEU A 49 0.49 6.61 3.76
N PHE A 50 1.03 7.45 2.90
CA PHE A 50 2.37 7.25 2.36
C PHE A 50 3.43 7.27 3.48
N GLU A 51 3.41 8.30 4.30
CA GLU A 51 4.40 8.45 5.39
C GLU A 51 4.30 7.28 6.38
N GLY A 52 3.08 6.91 6.75
CA GLY A 52 2.87 5.80 7.67
C GLY A 52 3.33 4.47 7.10
N ALA A 53 2.96 4.18 5.86
CA ALA A 53 3.35 2.92 5.22
C ALA A 53 4.86 2.85 5.01
N ALA A 54 5.50 3.94 4.64
CA ALA A 54 6.95 3.98 4.47
C ALA A 54 7.67 3.79 5.82
N ALA A 55 7.20 4.46 6.86
CA ALA A 55 7.79 4.35 8.20
C ALA A 55 7.67 2.94 8.78
N LYS A 56 6.62 2.21 8.43
CA LYS A 56 6.36 0.86 8.94
C LYS A 56 6.73 -0.23 7.93
N ALA A 57 7.43 0.11 6.86
CA ALA A 57 7.73 -0.84 5.79
C ALA A 57 8.48 -2.08 6.27
N ASP A 58 9.46 -1.91 7.18
CA ASP A 58 10.21 -3.07 7.68
C ASP A 58 9.32 -4.08 8.39
N ALA A 59 8.42 -3.60 9.25
CA ALA A 59 7.50 -4.48 9.96
C ALA A 59 6.51 -5.14 8.99
N SER A 60 6.01 -4.38 8.02
CA SER A 60 5.13 -4.92 6.98
C SER A 60 5.83 -5.98 6.14
N ASP A 61 7.08 -5.72 5.77
CA ASP A 61 7.87 -6.68 4.97
C ASP A 61 8.07 -7.99 5.71
N GLN A 62 8.29 -7.95 7.03
CA GLN A 62 8.40 -9.16 7.84
C GLN A 62 7.12 -9.98 7.79
N LEU A 63 5.96 -9.32 7.89
CA LEU A 63 4.67 -10.00 7.78
C LEU A 63 4.48 -10.61 6.39
N ILE A 64 4.81 -9.85 5.35
CA ILE A 64 4.68 -10.34 3.98
C ILE A 64 5.51 -11.61 3.79
N GLU A 65 6.76 -11.61 4.24
CA GLU A 65 7.64 -12.77 4.12
C GLU A 65 7.10 -13.97 4.89
N GLN A 66 6.52 -13.73 6.06
CA GLN A 66 5.93 -14.78 6.88
C GLN A 66 4.77 -15.50 6.17
N PHE A 67 3.94 -14.77 5.44
CA PHE A 67 2.74 -15.33 4.81
C PHE A 67 2.91 -15.62 3.31
N ALA A 68 3.97 -15.14 2.71
CA ALA A 68 4.24 -15.40 1.29
C ALA A 68 4.99 -16.72 1.05
N ARG A 69 5.47 -17.34 2.10
CA ARG A 69 6.14 -18.65 2.09
C ARG A 69 7.32 -18.73 1.12
N ASP A 70 7.12 -19.34 -0.05
CA ASP A 70 8.21 -19.62 -1.01
C ASP A 70 8.66 -18.40 -1.80
N TRP A 71 8.03 -17.24 -1.59
CA TRP A 71 8.37 -16.03 -2.32
C TRP A 71 9.22 -15.11 -1.47
N LYS A 72 10.33 -14.67 -2.00
CA LYS A 72 11.14 -13.64 -1.36
C LYS A 72 10.64 -12.28 -1.78
N LEU A 73 10.62 -11.34 -0.81
CA LEU A 73 10.09 -9.99 -1.04
C LEU A 73 10.74 -9.30 -2.24
N GLU A 74 12.03 -9.48 -2.45
CA GLU A 74 12.75 -8.85 -3.55
C GLU A 74 12.34 -9.36 -4.93
N ARG A 75 11.62 -10.50 -4.99
CA ARG A 75 11.11 -11.06 -6.24
C ARG A 75 9.71 -10.57 -6.57
N PHE A 76 9.09 -9.85 -5.64
CA PHE A 76 7.76 -9.30 -5.88
C PHE A 76 7.89 -8.14 -6.86
N ALA A 77 6.88 -7.97 -7.71
CA ALA A 77 6.77 -6.73 -8.47
C ALA A 77 6.68 -5.57 -7.47
N ALA A 78 7.36 -4.47 -7.75
CA ALA A 78 7.37 -3.33 -6.84
C ALA A 78 5.98 -2.81 -6.55
N VAL A 79 5.08 -2.86 -7.53
CA VAL A 79 3.68 -2.44 -7.34
C VAL A 79 3.01 -3.33 -6.30
N ASP A 80 3.12 -4.65 -6.43
CA ASP A 80 2.49 -5.60 -5.51
C ASP A 80 3.02 -5.43 -4.09
N ARG A 81 4.34 -5.31 -3.97
CA ARG A 81 4.98 -5.10 -2.68
C ARG A 81 4.43 -3.86 -1.97
N ASN A 82 4.28 -2.78 -2.70
CA ASN A 82 3.81 -1.53 -2.12
C ASN A 82 2.31 -1.50 -1.87
N ILE A 83 1.51 -2.23 -2.65
CA ILE A 83 0.10 -2.43 -2.35
C ILE A 83 -0.03 -3.15 -1.00
N LEU A 84 0.76 -4.20 -0.79
CA LEU A 84 0.75 -4.95 0.46
C LEU A 84 1.18 -4.09 1.65
N ARG A 85 2.25 -3.32 1.49
CA ARG A 85 2.73 -2.41 2.55
C ARG A 85 1.66 -1.40 2.94
N LEU A 86 1.00 -0.80 1.95
CA LEU A 86 -0.06 0.18 2.19
C LEU A 86 -1.24 -0.46 2.93
N ALA A 87 -1.69 -1.61 2.46
CA ALA A 87 -2.83 -2.31 3.06
C ALA A 87 -2.52 -2.75 4.49
N ILE A 88 -1.33 -3.29 4.73
CA ILE A 88 -0.93 -3.72 6.08
C ILE A 88 -0.91 -2.52 7.03
N TYR A 89 -0.36 -1.39 6.57
CA TYR A 89 -0.38 -0.16 7.38
C TYR A 89 -1.81 0.24 7.74
N GLU A 90 -2.73 0.20 6.77
CA GLU A 90 -4.13 0.57 7.04
C GLU A 90 -4.81 -0.41 7.99
N LEU A 91 -4.53 -1.72 7.86
CA LEU A 91 -5.06 -2.72 8.78
C LEU A 91 -4.58 -2.46 10.21
N LYS A 92 -3.31 -2.14 10.38
CA LYS A 92 -2.70 -1.91 11.69
C LYS A 92 -3.16 -0.60 12.33
N SER A 93 -3.35 0.44 11.53
CA SER A 93 -3.74 1.75 12.02
C SER A 93 -5.25 1.97 12.11
N GLY A 94 -6.04 1.06 11.53
CA GLY A 94 -7.50 1.14 11.63
C GLY A 94 -8.12 2.29 10.85
N THR A 95 -7.54 2.64 9.71
CA THR A 95 -8.06 3.73 8.87
C THR A 95 -9.43 3.42 8.28
N ALA A 96 -9.76 2.12 8.16
CA ALA A 96 -11.03 1.64 7.62
C ALA A 96 -11.28 0.23 8.14
N PRO A 97 -12.52 -0.27 8.03
CA PRO A 97 -12.79 -1.68 8.39
C PRO A 97 -11.92 -2.63 7.57
N PRO A 98 -11.49 -3.76 8.14
CA PRO A 98 -10.58 -4.69 7.43
C PRO A 98 -11.08 -5.13 6.05
N ASN A 99 -12.37 -5.43 5.92
CA ASN A 99 -12.92 -5.86 4.62
C ASN A 99 -12.82 -4.75 3.57
N VAL A 100 -12.93 -3.49 3.99
CA VAL A 100 -12.78 -2.35 3.08
C VAL A 100 -11.32 -2.24 2.64
N VAL A 101 -10.37 -2.41 3.57
CA VAL A 101 -8.94 -2.36 3.26
C VAL A 101 -8.58 -3.44 2.23
N LEU A 102 -9.08 -4.67 2.44
CA LEU A 102 -8.83 -5.76 1.50
C LEU A 102 -9.41 -5.47 0.12
N ASP A 103 -10.66 -5.00 0.07
CA ASP A 103 -11.31 -4.68 -1.19
C ASP A 103 -10.57 -3.58 -1.95
N GLU A 104 -10.10 -2.55 -1.24
CA GLU A 104 -9.37 -1.46 -1.88
C GLU A 104 -7.99 -1.90 -2.36
N ALA A 105 -7.32 -2.80 -1.64
CA ALA A 105 -6.06 -3.38 -2.10
C ALA A 105 -6.25 -4.16 -3.39
N VAL A 106 -7.34 -4.93 -3.48
CA VAL A 106 -7.69 -5.68 -4.70
C VAL A 106 -7.94 -4.72 -5.86
N GLU A 107 -8.67 -3.62 -5.61
CA GLU A 107 -8.92 -2.63 -6.65
C GLU A 107 -7.60 -1.97 -7.14
N LEU A 108 -6.68 -1.69 -6.24
CA LEU A 108 -5.36 -1.17 -6.62
C LEU A 108 -4.61 -2.18 -7.49
N ALA A 109 -4.65 -3.46 -7.13
CA ALA A 109 -4.00 -4.51 -7.91
C ALA A 109 -4.61 -4.62 -9.31
N LYS A 110 -5.93 -4.54 -9.42
CA LYS A 110 -6.63 -4.57 -10.72
C LYS A 110 -6.21 -3.40 -11.60
N LYS A 111 -6.02 -2.24 -11.00
CA LYS A 111 -5.72 -1.02 -11.76
C LYS A 111 -4.24 -0.90 -12.13
N PHE A 112 -3.34 -1.26 -11.23
CA PHE A 112 -1.92 -0.95 -11.39
C PHE A 112 -1.02 -2.17 -11.58
N SER A 113 -1.54 -3.37 -11.40
CA SER A 113 -0.72 -4.58 -11.46
C SER A 113 -1.24 -5.58 -12.49
N ALA A 114 -0.59 -6.75 -12.56
CA ALA A 114 -0.99 -7.81 -13.46
C ALA A 114 -2.20 -8.55 -12.92
N GLU A 115 -2.96 -9.19 -13.81
CA GLU A 115 -4.17 -9.91 -13.45
C GLU A 115 -3.93 -10.98 -12.39
N GLU A 116 -2.83 -11.72 -12.51
CA GLU A 116 -2.45 -12.77 -11.57
C GLU A 116 -2.05 -12.23 -10.19
N SER A 117 -1.76 -10.94 -10.08
CA SER A 117 -1.44 -10.33 -8.79
C SER A 117 -2.65 -10.19 -7.89
N VAL A 118 -3.84 -10.13 -8.46
CA VAL A 118 -5.07 -9.91 -7.68
C VAL A 118 -5.29 -11.02 -6.64
N PRO A 119 -5.33 -12.32 -7.02
CA PRO A 119 -5.50 -13.37 -6.01
C PRO A 119 -4.31 -13.48 -5.07
N PHE A 120 -3.10 -13.16 -5.54
CA PHE A 120 -1.90 -13.18 -4.73
C PHE A 120 -1.98 -12.14 -3.59
N VAL A 121 -2.29 -10.90 -3.92
CA VAL A 121 -2.44 -9.81 -2.95
C VAL A 121 -3.57 -10.14 -1.95
N ASN A 122 -4.72 -10.55 -2.47
CA ASN A 122 -5.86 -10.90 -1.63
C ASN A 122 -5.54 -12.04 -0.68
N GLY A 123 -4.86 -13.07 -1.19
CA GLY A 123 -4.51 -14.25 -0.38
C GLY A 123 -3.59 -13.92 0.79
N ILE A 124 -2.57 -13.11 0.55
CA ILE A 124 -1.63 -12.71 1.61
C ILE A 124 -2.36 -11.87 2.68
N LEU A 125 -3.12 -10.88 2.25
CA LEU A 125 -3.83 -10.00 3.19
C LEU A 125 -4.88 -10.76 3.99
N ASP A 126 -5.60 -11.67 3.36
CA ASP A 126 -6.59 -12.50 4.04
C ASP A 126 -5.92 -13.38 5.10
N ALA A 127 -4.78 -13.97 4.77
CA ALA A 127 -4.04 -14.81 5.72
C ALA A 127 -3.54 -13.98 6.91
N ILE A 128 -3.03 -12.79 6.68
CA ILE A 128 -2.61 -11.88 7.75
C ILE A 128 -3.78 -11.54 8.65
N LEU A 129 -4.91 -11.16 8.07
CA LEU A 129 -6.10 -10.78 8.82
C LEU A 129 -6.61 -11.95 9.68
N LYS A 130 -6.68 -13.15 9.12
CA LYS A 130 -7.13 -14.33 9.85
C LYS A 130 -6.20 -14.67 11.01
N SER A 131 -4.90 -14.50 10.85
CA SER A 131 -3.94 -14.77 11.91
C SER A 131 -4.12 -13.83 13.09
N GLU A 132 -4.52 -12.59 12.84
CA GLU A 132 -4.73 -11.58 13.90
C GLU A 132 -6.08 -11.72 14.61
N SER A 133 -7.02 -12.46 14.03
CA SER A 133 -8.34 -12.66 14.61
C SER A 133 -8.36 -13.73 15.72
N LYS A 134 -7.26 -14.42 15.92
CA LYS A 134 -7.16 -15.51 16.91
C LYS A 134 -6.74 -15.00 18.27
#